data_29ab4ce30fd12a73cb4193317f37158f
#
_entry.id   29ab4ce30fd12a73cb4193317f37158f
#
_cell.length_a   1.000
_cell.length_b   1.000
_cell.length_c   1.000
_cell.angle_alpha   90.00
_cell.angle_beta   90.00
_cell.angle_gamma   90.00
#
_symmetry.space_group_name_H-M   'P 1'
#
loop_
_entity.id
_entity.type
_entity.pdbx_description
1 polymer ?
#
loop_
_entity_poly.entity_id
_entity_poly.type
_entity_poly.pdbx_seq_one_letter_code
_entity_poly.pdbx_strand_id
1 'polypeptide(L)'
;MIRELRNEERSVYYHVVNTFSDWSSVVIINSRKDVDKSLPCIVIEYQHTLPKELELGDAELSDVSSFYILSIYANREGELMDILDKLYKGFASTFDFIDYNTAFPGQAGYNGVTQKIGTLDAYEIDVSKIYTGLESVSIVDRYRGQVSFRIKRNKQ
;
A
#
# COMPACT_ATOMS: atom_id res chain seq x y z
N MET A 1 -12.34 -9.01 19.00
CA MET A 1 -12.70 -8.09 17.88
C MET A 1 -11.57 -8.07 16.86
N ILE A 2 -11.86 -8.41 15.63
CA ILE A 2 -10.87 -8.36 14.54
C ILE A 2 -10.80 -6.90 14.07
N ARG A 3 -9.63 -6.33 14.10
CA ARG A 3 -9.37 -4.97 13.62
C ARG A 3 -9.06 -4.99 12.13
N GLU A 4 -10.09 -5.22 11.33
CA GLU A 4 -9.93 -5.54 9.90
C GLU A 4 -9.24 -4.44 9.10
N LEU A 5 -9.63 -3.19 9.27
CA LEU A 5 -9.03 -2.08 8.53
C LEU A 5 -7.56 -1.91 8.85
N ARG A 6 -7.22 -2.02 10.12
CA ARG A 6 -5.83 -1.93 10.58
C ARG A 6 -5.00 -3.10 10.06
N ASN A 7 -5.55 -4.31 10.10
CA ASN A 7 -4.89 -5.49 9.57
C ASN A 7 -4.71 -5.42 8.06
N GLU A 8 -5.70 -4.89 7.34
CA GLU A 8 -5.61 -4.66 5.90
C GLU A 8 -4.50 -3.68 5.56
N GLU A 9 -4.47 -2.51 6.21
CA GLU A 9 -3.43 -1.51 5.97
C GLU A 9 -2.03 -2.07 6.22
N ARG A 10 -1.86 -2.80 7.30
CA ARG A 10 -0.56 -3.43 7.61
C ARG A 10 -0.21 -4.56 6.66
N SER A 11 -1.18 -5.30 6.19
CA SER A 11 -0.96 -6.33 5.17
C SER A 11 -0.50 -5.71 3.85
N VAL A 12 -1.09 -4.60 3.44
CA VAL A 12 -0.65 -3.83 2.27
C VAL A 12 0.79 -3.32 2.46
N TYR A 13 1.07 -2.73 3.62
CA TYR A 13 2.42 -2.25 3.94
C TYR A 13 3.47 -3.35 3.82
N TYR A 14 3.26 -4.47 4.48
CA TYR A 14 4.22 -5.57 4.45
C TYR A 14 4.31 -6.24 3.07
N HIS A 15 3.23 -6.24 2.30
CA HIS A 15 3.29 -6.70 0.91
C HIS A 15 4.22 -5.82 0.07
N VAL A 16 4.16 -4.51 0.23
CA VAL A 16 5.09 -3.59 -0.43
C VAL A 16 6.52 -3.82 0.03
N VAL A 17 6.74 -3.95 1.34
CA VAL A 17 8.07 -4.25 1.89
C VAL A 17 8.63 -5.54 1.29
N ASN A 18 7.84 -6.59 1.22
CA ASN A 18 8.26 -7.87 0.67
C ASN A 18 8.52 -7.82 -0.84
N THR A 19 7.74 -7.01 -1.57
CA THR A 19 7.95 -6.81 -3.00
C THR A 19 9.33 -6.22 -3.30
N PHE A 20 9.84 -5.37 -2.43
CA PHE A 20 11.16 -4.73 -2.58
C PHE A 20 12.23 -5.33 -1.69
N SER A 21 12.04 -6.53 -1.16
CA SER A 21 12.99 -7.18 -0.25
C SER A 21 14.38 -7.42 -0.87
N ASP A 22 14.45 -7.55 -2.20
CA ASP A 22 15.68 -7.70 -2.97
C ASP A 22 16.32 -6.36 -3.41
N TRP A 23 15.69 -5.23 -3.07
CA TRP A 23 16.19 -3.90 -3.38
C TRP A 23 16.67 -3.21 -2.10
N SER A 24 17.98 -2.97 -2.00
CA SER A 24 18.57 -2.39 -0.79
C SER A 24 18.34 -0.88 -0.64
N SER A 25 17.94 -0.19 -1.70
CA SER A 25 17.89 1.28 -1.73
C SER A 25 16.50 1.89 -1.64
N VAL A 26 15.45 1.09 -1.66
CA VAL A 26 14.06 1.59 -1.59
C VAL A 26 13.62 1.68 -0.13
N VAL A 27 13.23 2.87 0.28
CA VAL A 27 12.70 3.12 1.63
C VAL A 27 11.19 3.24 1.55
N ILE A 28 10.49 2.45 2.34
CA ILE A 28 9.04 2.43 2.40
C ILE A 28 8.60 3.11 3.68
N ILE A 29 7.78 4.14 3.56
CA ILE A 29 7.33 4.96 4.68
C ILE A 29 5.83 5.19 4.62
N ASN A 30 5.22 5.43 5.78
CA ASN A 30 3.79 5.70 5.90
C ASN A 30 3.45 7.19 5.97
N SER A 31 4.44 8.07 5.93
CA SER A 31 4.23 9.50 6.09
C SER A 31 5.11 10.32 5.15
N ARG A 32 4.49 11.29 4.48
CA ARG A 32 5.19 12.17 3.57
C ARG A 32 6.28 13.03 4.22
N LYS A 33 6.16 13.35 5.49
CA LYS A 33 7.14 14.22 6.17
C LYS A 33 8.56 13.65 6.22
N ASP A 34 8.73 12.36 5.95
CA ASP A 34 10.04 11.72 5.93
C ASP A 34 10.63 11.58 4.53
N VAL A 35 9.92 12.02 3.48
CA VAL A 35 10.36 11.89 2.08
C VAL A 35 11.65 12.66 1.81
N ASP A 36 11.81 13.83 2.41
CA ASP A 36 12.98 14.69 2.19
C ASP A 36 14.29 14.06 2.66
N LYS A 37 14.22 13.01 3.49
CA LYS A 37 15.37 12.41 4.12
C LYS A 37 15.91 11.18 3.38
N SER A 38 15.09 10.55 2.55
CA SER A 38 15.45 9.27 1.93
C SER A 38 14.78 9.11 0.57
N LEU A 39 15.58 9.14 -0.48
CA LEU A 39 15.15 8.83 -1.84
C LEU A 39 15.97 7.63 -2.36
N PRO A 40 15.36 6.70 -3.10
CA PRO A 40 13.95 6.61 -3.46
C PRO A 40 13.07 6.14 -2.30
N CYS A 41 11.80 6.53 -2.33
CA CYS A 41 10.86 6.10 -1.29
C CYS A 41 9.45 5.93 -1.84
N ILE A 42 8.66 5.13 -1.11
CA ILE A 42 7.26 4.87 -1.40
C ILE A 42 6.44 5.26 -0.18
N VAL A 43 5.51 6.18 -0.36
CA VAL A 43 4.58 6.60 0.69
C VAL A 43 3.26 5.88 0.46
N ILE A 44 2.81 5.14 1.46
CA ILE A 44 1.55 4.38 1.39
C ILE A 44 0.47 5.18 2.09
N GLU A 45 -0.59 5.52 1.36
CA GLU A 45 -1.73 6.27 1.90
C GLU A 45 -3.01 5.48 1.74
N TYR A 46 -3.61 5.13 2.86
CA TYR A 46 -4.99 4.68 2.89
C TYR A 46 -5.90 5.89 2.71
N GLN A 47 -6.85 5.82 1.81
CA GLN A 47 -7.75 6.93 1.52
C GLN A 47 -9.12 6.74 2.16
N HIS A 48 -9.81 5.70 1.79
CA HIS A 48 -11.14 5.44 2.31
C HIS A 48 -11.57 3.99 2.05
N THR A 49 -12.56 3.55 2.80
CA THR A 49 -13.23 2.27 2.61
C THR A 49 -14.71 2.54 2.37
N LEU A 50 -15.24 1.97 1.30
CA LEU A 50 -16.66 2.04 0.99
C LEU A 50 -17.26 0.64 1.10
N PRO A 51 -18.47 0.52 1.66
CA PRO A 51 -19.20 -0.72 1.54
C PRO A 51 -19.47 -0.97 0.05
N LYS A 52 -19.24 -2.20 -0.39
CA LYS A 52 -19.65 -2.60 -1.73
C LYS A 52 -21.17 -2.50 -1.81
N GLU A 53 -21.69 -2.00 -2.91
CA GLU A 53 -23.16 -1.98 -3.12
C GLU A 53 -23.66 -3.42 -3.03
N LEU A 54 -24.39 -3.69 -1.96
CA LEU A 54 -25.01 -4.97 -1.73
C LEU A 54 -26.44 -4.91 -2.25
N GLU A 55 -26.90 -6.00 -2.83
CA GLU A 55 -28.32 -6.16 -3.10
C GLU A 55 -29.09 -5.99 -1.80
N LEU A 56 -30.28 -5.42 -1.90
CA LEU A 56 -31.16 -5.15 -0.76
C LEU A 56 -31.31 -6.41 0.13
N GLY A 57 -30.76 -6.33 1.33
CA GLY A 57 -30.88 -7.37 2.35
C GLY A 57 -29.60 -8.09 2.76
N ASP A 58 -28.49 -7.90 2.03
CA ASP A 58 -27.21 -8.52 2.34
C ASP A 58 -26.24 -7.50 2.88
N ALA A 59 -26.31 -7.22 4.17
CA ALA A 59 -25.40 -6.33 4.86
C ALA A 59 -24.26 -7.11 5.53
N GLU A 60 -23.48 -7.87 4.77
CA GLU A 60 -22.25 -8.43 5.32
C GLU A 60 -21.10 -7.43 5.18
N LEU A 61 -20.53 -7.06 6.33
CA LEU A 61 -19.38 -6.14 6.45
C LEU A 61 -18.12 -6.65 5.74
N SER A 62 -18.11 -7.88 5.23
CA SER A 62 -16.98 -8.46 4.50
C SER A 62 -16.83 -7.92 3.08
N ASP A 63 -17.89 -7.33 2.51
CA ASP A 63 -17.87 -6.79 1.14
C ASP A 63 -17.55 -5.29 1.17
N VAL A 64 -16.32 -4.97 1.54
CA VAL A 64 -15.82 -3.60 1.52
C VAL A 64 -14.78 -3.45 0.42
N SER A 65 -14.67 -2.26 -0.11
CA SER A 65 -13.64 -1.86 -1.05
C SER A 65 -12.84 -0.72 -0.46
N SER A 66 -11.55 -0.95 -0.24
CA SER A 66 -10.64 0.07 0.27
C SER A 66 -9.82 0.65 -0.87
N PHE A 67 -9.60 1.96 -0.82
CA PHE A 67 -8.83 2.68 -1.82
C PHE A 67 -7.51 3.14 -1.23
N TYR A 68 -6.41 2.83 -1.96
CA TYR A 68 -5.05 3.16 -1.57
C TYR A 68 -4.35 3.95 -2.68
N ILE A 69 -3.49 4.86 -2.26
CA ILE A 69 -2.59 5.58 -3.14
C ILE A 69 -1.17 5.36 -2.64
N LEU A 70 -0.31 4.86 -3.52
CA LEU A 70 1.13 4.76 -3.28
C LEU A 70 1.80 5.88 -4.06
N SER A 71 2.42 6.81 -3.36
CA SER A 71 3.19 7.89 -3.97
C SER A 71 4.67 7.51 -3.99
N ILE A 72 5.28 7.57 -5.18
CA ILE A 72 6.67 7.20 -5.39
C ILE A 72 7.49 8.45 -5.64
N TYR A 73 8.63 8.56 -4.95
CA TYR A 73 9.59 9.64 -5.09
C TYR A 73 10.93 9.01 -5.42
N ALA A 74 11.51 9.36 -6.56
CA ALA A 74 12.75 8.76 -7.05
C ALA A 74 13.82 9.81 -7.34
N ASN A 75 15.06 9.36 -7.52
CA ASN A 75 16.19 10.23 -7.85
C ASN A 75 16.30 10.51 -9.35
N ARG A 76 15.75 9.64 -10.17
CA ARG A 76 15.83 9.73 -11.64
C ARG A 76 14.66 8.99 -12.29
N GLU A 77 14.43 9.28 -13.56
CA GLU A 77 13.28 8.73 -14.28
C GLU A 77 13.34 7.22 -14.45
N GLY A 78 14.48 6.67 -14.78
CA GLY A 78 14.63 5.21 -14.94
C GLY A 78 14.31 4.47 -13.64
N GLU A 79 14.79 4.97 -12.52
CA GLU A 79 14.48 4.42 -11.19
C GLU A 79 12.98 4.49 -10.90
N LEU A 80 12.34 5.61 -11.21
CA LEU A 80 10.90 5.77 -11.04
C LEU A 80 10.13 4.72 -11.83
N MET A 81 10.47 4.54 -13.09
CA MET A 81 9.78 3.58 -13.96
C MET A 81 9.97 2.14 -13.49
N ASP A 82 11.16 1.81 -13.01
CA ASP A 82 11.45 0.48 -12.46
C ASP A 82 10.63 0.20 -11.20
N ILE A 83 10.49 1.19 -10.32
CA ILE A 83 9.67 1.07 -9.11
C ILE A 83 8.19 0.90 -9.46
N LEU A 84 7.68 1.71 -10.40
CA LEU A 84 6.29 1.61 -10.83
C LEU A 84 5.98 0.24 -11.45
N ASP A 85 6.87 -0.27 -12.30
CA ASP A 85 6.71 -1.58 -12.91
C ASP A 85 6.69 -2.71 -11.87
N LYS A 86 7.60 -2.64 -10.90
CA LYS A 86 7.68 -3.63 -9.83
C LYS A 86 6.44 -3.62 -8.94
N LEU A 87 5.92 -2.44 -8.61
CA LEU A 87 4.67 -2.31 -7.86
C LEU A 87 3.49 -2.88 -8.64
N TYR A 88 3.37 -2.54 -9.90
CA TYR A 88 2.30 -3.06 -10.75
C TYR A 88 2.30 -4.59 -10.76
N LYS A 89 3.45 -5.19 -10.99
CA LYS A 89 3.61 -6.65 -11.00
C LYS A 89 3.33 -7.26 -9.61
N GLY A 90 3.76 -6.60 -8.56
CA GLY A 90 3.55 -7.07 -7.20
C GLY A 90 2.08 -7.10 -6.78
N PHE A 91 1.30 -6.12 -7.22
CA PHE A 91 -0.13 -6.06 -6.93
C PHE A 91 -1.01 -6.82 -7.93
N ALA A 92 -0.44 -7.34 -9.01
CA ALA A 92 -1.17 -8.18 -9.96
C ALA A 92 -1.53 -9.56 -9.38
N SER A 93 -0.88 -9.97 -8.29
CA SER A 93 -1.11 -11.24 -7.61
C SER A 93 -1.80 -11.03 -6.27
N THR A 94 -2.56 -12.04 -5.85
CA THR A 94 -3.14 -12.11 -4.52
C THR A 94 -2.06 -12.15 -3.45
N PHE A 95 -2.26 -11.47 -2.34
CA PHE A 95 -1.34 -11.50 -1.20
C PHE A 95 -2.10 -11.74 0.12
N ASP A 96 -1.34 -12.06 1.17
CA ASP A 96 -1.93 -12.52 2.43
C ASP A 96 -2.60 -11.40 3.21
N PHE A 97 -3.79 -11.69 3.72
CA PHE A 97 -4.47 -10.89 4.73
C PHE A 97 -4.12 -11.46 6.10
N ILE A 98 -3.37 -10.70 6.89
CA ILE A 98 -2.83 -11.14 8.17
C ILE A 98 -3.56 -10.47 9.32
N ASP A 99 -3.97 -11.26 10.30
CA ASP A 99 -4.42 -10.74 11.59
C ASP A 99 -3.21 -10.59 12.52
N TYR A 100 -2.94 -9.35 12.92
CA TYR A 100 -1.87 -9.01 13.85
C TYR A 100 -2.34 -9.06 15.30
N ASN A 101 -3.51 -9.63 15.52
CA ASN A 101 -4.11 -9.74 16.85
C ASN A 101 -4.44 -8.37 17.45
N THR A 102 -4.04 -8.17 18.71
CA THR A 102 -4.35 -6.95 19.45
C THR A 102 -3.39 -5.81 19.18
N ALA A 103 -2.19 -6.13 18.70
CA ALA A 103 -1.15 -5.14 18.52
C ALA A 103 -0.20 -5.54 17.37
N PHE A 104 0.54 -4.57 16.89
CA PHE A 104 1.61 -4.79 15.90
C PHE A 104 2.98 -4.85 16.59
N PRO A 105 4.03 -5.33 15.89
CA PRO A 105 5.38 -5.30 16.43
C PRO A 105 5.75 -3.90 16.94
N GLY A 106 6.32 -3.85 18.14
CA GLY A 106 6.70 -2.61 18.81
C GLY A 106 5.58 -1.91 19.57
N GLN A 107 4.36 -2.41 19.55
CA GLN A 107 3.25 -1.86 20.32
C GLN A 107 3.01 -2.62 21.62
N ALA A 108 2.46 -1.92 22.63
CA ALA A 108 2.06 -2.56 23.88
C ALA A 108 1.01 -3.64 23.62
N GLY A 109 1.20 -4.80 24.22
CA GLY A 109 0.33 -5.95 24.04
C GLY A 109 0.65 -6.84 22.85
N TYR A 110 1.73 -6.54 22.13
CA TYR A 110 2.20 -7.40 21.04
C TYR A 110 2.74 -8.71 21.60
N ASN A 111 2.21 -9.82 21.12
CA ASN A 111 2.58 -11.15 21.57
C ASN A 111 3.36 -11.99 20.54
N GLY A 112 3.66 -11.39 19.39
CA GLY A 112 4.38 -12.06 18.30
C GLY A 112 3.54 -13.05 17.49
N VAL A 113 2.26 -13.19 17.78
CA VAL A 113 1.39 -14.16 17.09
C VAL A 113 0.66 -13.44 15.96
N THR A 114 0.86 -13.93 14.73
CA THR A 114 0.13 -13.49 13.54
C THR A 114 -0.58 -14.69 12.93
N GLN A 115 -1.70 -14.45 12.28
CA GLN A 115 -2.49 -15.49 11.64
C GLN A 115 -2.99 -15.00 10.29
N LYS A 116 -2.83 -15.84 9.27
CA LYS A 116 -3.44 -15.59 7.98
C LYS A 116 -4.94 -15.82 8.10
N ILE A 117 -5.73 -14.79 7.78
CA ILE A 117 -7.19 -14.84 7.86
C ILE A 117 -7.87 -14.81 6.50
N GLY A 118 -7.10 -14.69 5.44
CA GLY A 118 -7.59 -14.67 4.08
C GLY A 118 -6.56 -14.16 3.12
N THR A 119 -7.02 -13.60 2.03
CA THR A 119 -6.18 -12.99 1.01
C THR A 119 -6.73 -11.62 0.62
N LEU A 120 -5.88 -10.80 0.04
CA LEU A 120 -6.24 -9.50 -0.50
C LEU A 120 -5.95 -9.48 -2.00
N ASP A 121 -6.89 -8.95 -2.76
CA ASP A 121 -6.74 -8.73 -4.19
C ASP A 121 -6.77 -7.23 -4.47
N ALA A 122 -5.76 -6.74 -5.16
CA ALA A 122 -5.79 -5.39 -5.71
C ALA A 122 -6.46 -5.43 -7.08
N TYR A 123 -7.34 -4.49 -7.34
CA TYR A 123 -8.02 -4.34 -8.62
C TYR A 123 -8.16 -2.86 -8.99
N GLU A 124 -8.53 -2.58 -10.22
CA GLU A 124 -8.54 -1.21 -10.74
C GLU A 124 -7.20 -0.51 -10.51
N ILE A 125 -6.12 -1.23 -10.83
CA ILE A 125 -4.75 -0.75 -10.62
C ILE A 125 -4.44 0.30 -11.69
N ASP A 126 -4.15 1.51 -11.25
CA ASP A 126 -3.75 2.61 -12.11
C ASP A 126 -2.33 3.04 -11.78
N VAL A 127 -1.49 3.08 -12.79
CA VAL A 127 -0.09 3.48 -12.68
C VAL A 127 0.11 4.76 -13.48
N SER A 128 0.56 5.80 -12.83
CA SER A 128 0.75 7.08 -13.49
C SER A 128 2.07 7.73 -13.09
N LYS A 129 2.66 8.43 -14.04
CA LYS A 129 3.78 9.32 -13.83
C LYS A 129 3.22 10.72 -13.63
N ILE A 130 3.61 11.36 -12.52
CA ILE A 130 3.14 12.72 -12.23
C ILE A 130 4.13 13.69 -12.84
N TYR A 131 3.63 14.50 -13.78
CA TYR A 131 4.41 15.57 -14.36
C TYR A 131 4.45 16.76 -13.39
N THR A 132 5.64 17.10 -12.94
CA THR A 132 5.88 18.29 -12.14
C THR A 132 6.72 19.23 -13.00
N GLY A 133 6.30 20.47 -13.19
CA GLY A 133 7.05 21.45 -14.00
C GLY A 133 8.49 21.59 -13.50
N LEU A 134 9.46 21.32 -14.36
CA LEU A 134 10.87 21.09 -14.00
C LEU A 134 11.58 22.30 -13.37
N GLU A 135 11.08 23.51 -13.58
CA GLU A 135 11.82 24.73 -13.19
C GLU A 135 11.48 25.25 -11.78
N SER A 136 10.39 24.78 -11.18
CA SER A 136 9.89 25.34 -9.91
C SER A 136 9.75 24.31 -8.79
N VAL A 137 10.18 23.06 -8.99
CA VAL A 137 9.90 21.95 -8.10
C VAL A 137 11.16 21.57 -7.32
N SER A 138 10.99 21.25 -6.04
CA SER A 138 12.07 20.71 -5.23
C SER A 138 12.61 19.40 -5.84
N ILE A 139 13.86 19.06 -5.52
CA ILE A 139 14.49 17.82 -5.99
C ILE A 139 13.63 16.60 -5.64
N VAL A 140 12.96 16.62 -4.50
CA VAL A 140 12.11 15.52 -4.01
C VAL A 140 10.93 15.26 -4.94
N ASP A 141 10.31 16.30 -5.50
CA ASP A 141 9.11 16.16 -6.33
C ASP A 141 9.42 16.00 -7.83
N ARG A 142 10.69 16.03 -8.22
CA ARG A 142 11.09 16.04 -9.64
C ARG A 142 10.73 14.76 -10.38
N TYR A 143 10.94 13.61 -9.74
CA TYR A 143 10.64 12.30 -10.32
C TYR A 143 9.61 11.60 -9.45
N ARG A 144 8.36 11.87 -9.75
CA ARG A 144 7.23 11.40 -8.96
C ARG A 144 6.29 10.54 -9.79
N GLY A 145 5.83 9.47 -9.18
CA GLY A 145 4.81 8.59 -9.74
C GLY A 145 3.78 8.22 -8.71
N GLN A 146 2.74 7.54 -9.17
CA GLN A 146 1.64 7.13 -8.33
C GLN A 146 1.09 5.80 -8.81
N VAL A 147 0.80 4.93 -7.86
CA VAL A 147 0.03 3.71 -8.09
C VAL A 147 -1.20 3.78 -7.19
N SER A 148 -2.37 3.68 -7.76
CA SER A 148 -3.61 3.61 -7.01
C SER A 148 -4.32 2.31 -7.31
N PHE A 149 -5.03 1.80 -6.33
CA PHE A 149 -5.78 0.55 -6.48
C PHE A 149 -6.86 0.45 -5.42
N ARG A 150 -7.79 -0.45 -5.67
CA ARG A 150 -8.77 -0.88 -4.68
C ARG A 150 -8.41 -2.26 -4.17
N ILE A 151 -8.74 -2.51 -2.91
CA ILE A 151 -8.50 -3.79 -2.26
C ILE A 151 -9.84 -4.49 -1.99
N LYS A 152 -9.90 -5.75 -2.38
CA LYS A 152 -10.96 -6.67 -2.02
C LYS A 152 -10.43 -7.69 -1.03
N ARG A 153 -11.19 -7.93 0.04
CA ARG A 153 -10.86 -8.94 1.05
C ARG A 153 -11.54 -10.26 0.71
N ASN A 154 -10.76 -11.32 0.70
CA ASN A 154 -11.25 -12.70 0.56
C ASN A 154 -10.95 -13.43 1.86
N LYS A 155 -11.93 -13.57 2.71
CA LYS A 155 -11.77 -14.25 4.00
C LYS A 155 -11.87 -15.75 3.84
N GLN A 156 -11.08 -16.45 4.64
CA GLN A 156 -11.16 -17.89 4.77
C GLN A 156 -12.29 -18.29 5.72
#